data_3e73b81ec1433987d65e964a4dfd8654
#
_entry.id   3e73b81ec1433987d65e964a4dfd8654
#
_cell.length_a   1.000
_cell.length_b   1.000
_cell.length_c   1.000
_cell.angle_alpha   90.00
_cell.angle_beta   90.00
_cell.angle_gamma   90.00
#
_symmetry.space_group_name_H-M   'P 1'
#
loop_
_entity.id
_entity.type
_entity.pdbx_description
1 polymer ?
#
loop_
_entity_poly.entity_id
_entity_poly.type
_entity_poly.pdbx_seq_one_letter_code
_entity_poly.pdbx_strand_id
1 'polypeptide(L)'
;VLLETGADLSDEFGRMITTANDNAIAAMKEQGVEVLELPEEERAKLVAGGEKYLAEWVETANRTGLPGEQLLEDYKALIAKYTKERDENGYPWAADNN
;
A
#
# COMPACT_ATOMS: atom_id res chain seq x y z
N VAL A 1 -15.20 -21.97 -1.44
CA VAL A 1 -14.72 -22.20 -0.07
C VAL A 1 -13.30 -21.68 0.12
N LEU A 2 -12.28 -22.22 -0.60
CA LEU A 2 -10.88 -21.78 -0.42
C LEU A 2 -10.64 -20.32 -0.79
N LEU A 3 -11.25 -19.81 -1.86
CA LEU A 3 -11.12 -18.42 -2.28
C LEU A 3 -11.82 -17.46 -1.32
N GLU A 4 -13.00 -17.83 -0.82
CA GLU A 4 -13.74 -17.06 0.17
C GLU A 4 -12.97 -16.99 1.49
N THR A 5 -12.47 -18.13 2.00
CA THR A 5 -11.63 -18.19 3.19
C THR A 5 -10.34 -17.36 3.02
N GLY A 6 -9.75 -17.37 1.82
CA GLY A 6 -8.58 -16.56 1.50
C GLY A 6 -8.87 -15.06 1.53
N ALA A 7 -10.04 -14.63 1.03
CA ALA A 7 -10.48 -13.24 1.11
C ALA A 7 -10.71 -12.79 2.57
N ASP A 8 -11.44 -13.59 3.36
CA ASP A 8 -11.71 -13.31 4.76
C ASP A 8 -10.42 -13.20 5.59
N LEU A 9 -9.45 -14.10 5.34
CA LEU A 9 -8.13 -14.04 5.98
C LEU A 9 -7.32 -12.80 5.56
N SER A 10 -7.44 -12.36 4.32
CA SER A 10 -6.78 -11.14 3.84
C SER A 10 -7.30 -9.90 4.57
N ASP A 11 -8.61 -9.80 4.74
CA ASP A 11 -9.24 -8.69 5.45
C ASP A 11 -8.90 -8.71 6.94
N GLU A 12 -8.94 -9.88 7.59
CA GLU A 12 -8.55 -10.03 9.00
C GLU A 12 -7.06 -9.67 9.20
N PHE A 13 -6.19 -10.11 8.31
CA PHE A 13 -4.76 -9.78 8.37
C PHE A 13 -4.53 -8.28 8.14
N GLY A 14 -5.23 -7.67 7.18
CA GLY A 14 -5.20 -6.23 6.94
C GLY A 14 -5.63 -5.43 8.16
N ARG A 15 -6.74 -5.82 8.80
CA ARG A 15 -7.22 -5.22 10.06
C ARG A 15 -6.17 -5.31 11.17
N MET A 16 -5.60 -6.48 11.36
CA MET A 16 -4.59 -6.72 12.40
C MET A 16 -3.35 -5.84 12.19
N ILE A 17 -2.82 -5.75 10.98
CA ILE A 17 -1.65 -4.91 10.65
C ILE A 17 -1.96 -3.43 10.84
N THR A 18 -3.10 -2.95 10.37
CA THR A 18 -3.51 -1.55 10.52
C THR A 18 -3.63 -1.18 12.00
N THR A 19 -4.33 -2.00 12.78
CA THR A 19 -4.47 -1.79 14.22
C THR A 19 -3.12 -1.81 14.94
N ALA A 20 -2.23 -2.74 14.60
CA ALA A 20 -0.90 -2.82 15.19
C ALA A 20 -0.06 -1.56 14.88
N ASN A 21 -0.14 -1.04 13.66
CA ASN A 21 0.54 0.20 13.27
C ASN A 21 0.00 1.41 14.05
N ASP A 22 -1.31 1.56 14.15
CA ASP A 22 -1.93 2.67 14.88
C ASP A 22 -1.55 2.65 16.36
N ASN A 23 -1.58 1.47 16.98
CA ASN A 23 -1.16 1.27 18.37
C ASN A 23 0.33 1.58 18.57
N ALA A 24 1.18 1.16 17.63
CA ALA A 24 2.62 1.43 17.70
C ALA A 24 2.92 2.93 17.61
N ILE A 25 2.26 3.64 16.70
CA ILE A 25 2.41 5.10 16.57
C ILE A 25 1.91 5.81 17.83
N ALA A 26 0.77 5.39 18.39
CA ALA A 26 0.24 5.93 19.63
C ALA A 26 1.22 5.73 20.80
N ALA A 27 1.75 4.53 20.97
CA ALA A 27 2.73 4.22 22.00
C ALA A 27 4.03 5.02 21.85
N MET A 28 4.51 5.24 20.62
CA MET A 28 5.67 6.09 20.37
C MET A 28 5.41 7.55 20.79
N LYS A 29 4.24 8.08 20.45
CA LYS A 29 3.84 9.44 20.86
C LYS A 29 3.77 9.58 22.38
N GLU A 30 3.21 8.60 23.10
CA GLU A 30 3.16 8.57 24.56
C GLU A 30 4.55 8.58 25.20
N GLN A 31 5.55 8.00 24.54
CA GLN A 31 6.94 8.01 24.98
C GLN A 31 7.71 9.29 24.56
N GLY A 32 7.03 10.27 23.99
CA GLY A 32 7.62 11.53 23.60
C GLY A 32 8.33 11.52 22.24
N VAL A 33 8.11 10.49 21.41
CA VAL A 33 8.61 10.46 20.04
C VAL A 33 7.76 11.40 19.19
N GLU A 34 8.42 12.34 18.52
CA GLU A 34 7.78 13.23 17.57
C GLU A 34 7.55 12.48 16.24
N VAL A 35 6.29 12.38 15.83
CA VAL A 35 5.90 11.79 14.54
C VAL A 35 5.72 12.92 13.54
N LEU A 36 6.62 12.99 12.58
CA LEU A 36 6.60 14.00 11.53
C LEU A 36 5.96 13.45 10.26
N GLU A 37 5.13 14.26 9.64
CA GLU A 37 4.65 14.00 8.29
C GLU A 37 5.61 14.64 7.28
N LEU A 38 6.02 13.86 6.30
CA LEU A 38 6.89 14.36 5.24
C LEU A 38 6.09 15.32 4.35
N PRO A 39 6.57 16.56 4.11
CA PRO A 39 5.93 17.47 3.19
C PRO A 39 5.78 16.85 1.79
N GLU A 40 4.68 17.15 1.11
CA GLU A 40 4.38 16.57 -0.21
C GLU A 40 5.49 16.78 -1.23
N GLU A 41 6.15 17.94 -1.21
CA GLU A 41 7.30 18.24 -2.08
C GLU A 41 8.47 17.27 -1.84
N GLU A 42 8.78 16.97 -0.58
CA GLU A 42 9.85 16.03 -0.22
C GLU A 42 9.45 14.59 -0.54
N ARG A 43 8.18 14.25 -0.35
CA ARG A 43 7.62 12.97 -0.74
C ARG A 43 7.75 12.76 -2.26
N ALA A 44 7.40 13.78 -3.05
CA ALA A 44 7.53 13.71 -4.51
C ALA A 44 8.97 13.46 -4.96
N LYS A 45 9.96 14.07 -4.29
CA LYS A 45 11.39 13.80 -4.57
C LYS A 45 11.78 12.35 -4.30
N LEU A 46 11.29 11.76 -3.21
CA LEU A 46 11.51 10.36 -2.89
C LEU A 46 10.89 9.43 -3.94
N VAL A 47 9.66 9.72 -4.35
CA VAL A 47 8.96 8.95 -5.41
C VAL A 47 9.72 9.04 -6.73
N ALA A 48 10.13 10.23 -7.14
CA ALA A 48 10.94 10.42 -8.36
C ALA A 48 12.28 9.67 -8.29
N GLY A 49 12.93 9.64 -7.14
CA GLY A 49 14.14 8.85 -6.92
C GLY A 49 13.95 7.34 -7.07
N GLY A 50 12.72 6.85 -6.91
CA GLY A 50 12.35 5.45 -7.10
C GLY A 50 12.14 5.02 -8.55
N GLU A 51 11.91 5.95 -9.48
CA GLU A 51 11.56 5.62 -10.88
C GLU A 51 12.60 4.76 -11.59
N LYS A 52 13.89 4.97 -11.30
CA LYS A 52 14.96 4.16 -11.87
C LYS A 52 14.82 2.67 -11.53
N TYR A 53 14.36 2.34 -10.33
CA TYR A 53 14.15 0.96 -9.90
C TYR A 53 12.96 0.31 -10.59
N LEU A 54 11.93 1.10 -10.92
CA LEU A 54 10.82 0.64 -11.74
C LEU A 54 11.27 0.32 -13.16
N ALA A 55 12.14 1.15 -13.75
CA ALA A 55 12.72 0.88 -15.06
C ALA A 55 13.59 -0.39 -15.06
N GLU A 56 14.43 -0.58 -14.05
CA GLU A 56 15.24 -1.80 -13.88
C GLU A 56 14.36 -3.05 -13.70
N TRP A 57 13.25 -2.92 -12.97
CA TRP A 57 12.28 -4.00 -12.81
C TRP A 57 11.63 -4.37 -14.14
N VAL A 58 11.19 -3.38 -14.92
CA VAL A 58 10.59 -3.59 -16.26
C VAL A 58 11.58 -4.31 -17.17
N GLU A 59 12.83 -3.86 -17.22
CA GLU A 59 13.88 -4.52 -18.01
C GLU A 59 14.08 -5.98 -17.59
N THR A 60 14.06 -6.25 -16.28
CA THR A 60 14.19 -7.60 -15.74
C THR A 60 12.99 -8.47 -16.10
N ALA A 61 11.76 -7.93 -15.99
CA ALA A 61 10.54 -8.63 -16.40
C ALA A 61 10.59 -8.99 -17.89
N ASN A 62 10.95 -8.04 -18.75
CA ASN A 62 11.06 -8.27 -20.19
C ASN A 62 12.09 -9.36 -20.53
N ARG A 63 13.23 -9.40 -19.84
CA ARG A 63 14.24 -10.46 -20.03
C ARG A 63 13.74 -11.85 -19.66
N THR A 64 12.76 -11.93 -18.74
CA THR A 64 12.14 -13.22 -18.37
C THR A 64 10.92 -13.57 -19.22
N GLY A 65 10.62 -12.79 -20.27
CA GLY A 65 9.52 -13.03 -21.19
C GLY A 65 8.16 -12.53 -20.70
N LEU A 66 8.15 -11.68 -19.67
CA LEU A 66 6.94 -11.01 -19.19
C LEU A 66 6.77 -9.64 -19.84
N PRO A 67 5.53 -9.16 -20.07
CA PRO A 67 5.27 -7.82 -20.60
C PRO A 67 5.43 -6.77 -19.49
N GLY A 68 6.69 -6.40 -19.17
CA GLY A 68 7.04 -5.59 -18.00
C GLY A 68 6.35 -4.25 -17.94
N GLU A 69 6.27 -3.52 -19.05
CA GLU A 69 5.59 -2.21 -19.14
C GLU A 69 4.10 -2.34 -18.83
N GLN A 70 3.42 -3.30 -19.45
CA GLN A 70 1.99 -3.52 -19.26
C GLN A 70 1.70 -3.92 -17.80
N LEU A 71 2.50 -4.80 -17.23
CA LEU A 71 2.35 -5.21 -15.83
C LEU A 71 2.54 -4.03 -14.87
N LEU A 72 3.50 -3.15 -15.13
CA LEU A 72 3.73 -1.98 -14.31
C LEU A 72 2.57 -0.97 -14.43
N GLU A 73 2.04 -0.75 -15.63
CA GLU A 73 0.87 0.12 -15.84
C GLU A 73 -0.37 -0.42 -15.12
N ASP A 74 -0.67 -1.71 -15.28
CA ASP A 74 -1.79 -2.36 -14.63
C ASP A 74 -1.66 -2.29 -13.09
N TYR A 75 -0.47 -2.51 -12.57
CA TYR A 75 -0.20 -2.40 -11.13
C TYR A 75 -0.43 -0.98 -10.60
N LYS A 76 0.08 0.04 -11.30
CA LYS A 76 -0.15 1.44 -10.94
C LYS A 76 -1.63 1.82 -10.99
N ALA A 77 -2.36 1.33 -12.00
CA ALA A 77 -3.80 1.57 -12.13
C ALA A 77 -4.58 0.93 -10.99
N LEU A 78 -4.23 -0.30 -10.58
CA LEU A 78 -4.85 -0.96 -9.43
C LEU A 78 -4.56 -0.25 -8.12
N ILE A 79 -3.32 0.20 -7.90
CA ILE A 79 -2.97 1.01 -6.71
C ILE A 79 -3.83 2.27 -6.67
N ALA A 80 -3.91 3.02 -7.78
CA ALA A 80 -4.70 4.24 -7.85
C ALA A 80 -6.19 3.97 -7.56
N LYS A 81 -6.74 2.90 -8.14
CA LYS A 81 -8.12 2.47 -7.92
C LYS A 81 -8.40 2.18 -6.45
N TYR A 82 -7.61 1.29 -5.84
CA TYR A 82 -7.84 0.88 -4.46
C TYR A 82 -7.49 1.97 -3.43
N THR A 83 -6.54 2.84 -3.75
CA THR A 83 -6.29 4.04 -2.93
C THR A 83 -7.52 4.94 -2.91
N LYS A 84 -8.11 5.21 -4.07
CA LYS A 84 -9.32 6.00 -4.18
C LYS A 84 -10.50 5.35 -3.42
N GLU A 85 -10.71 4.05 -3.62
CA GLU A 85 -11.77 3.32 -2.91
C GLU A 85 -11.59 3.39 -1.39
N ARG A 86 -10.35 3.23 -0.88
CA ARG A 86 -10.03 3.40 0.54
C ARG A 86 -10.32 4.80 1.04
N ASP A 87 -9.93 5.82 0.28
CA ASP A 87 -10.09 7.22 0.70
C ASP A 87 -11.56 7.65 0.72
N GLU A 88 -12.39 7.08 -0.18
CA GLU A 88 -13.82 7.35 -0.26
C GLU A 88 -14.66 6.52 0.72
N ASN A 89 -14.33 5.25 0.93
CA ASN A 89 -15.16 4.28 1.64
C ASN A 89 -14.50 3.70 2.91
N GLY A 90 -13.24 4.02 3.18
CA GLY A 90 -12.44 3.36 4.20
C GLY A 90 -11.95 1.98 3.76
N TYR A 91 -11.30 1.27 4.68
CA TYR A 91 -10.87 -0.10 4.44
C TYR A 91 -12.07 -1.07 4.43
N PRO A 92 -12.00 -2.19 3.69
CA PRO A 92 -13.09 -3.18 3.63
C PRO A 92 -13.59 -3.64 5.01
N TRP A 93 -12.69 -3.79 5.95
CA TRP A 93 -12.99 -4.19 7.34
C TRP A 93 -13.51 -3.05 8.23
N ALA A 94 -13.53 -1.81 7.77
CA ALA A 94 -14.05 -0.69 8.55
C ALA A 94 -15.59 -0.70 8.66
N ALA A 95 -16.26 -1.31 7.69
CA ALA A 95 -17.72 -1.41 7.65
C ALA A 95 -18.28 -2.36 8.72
N ASP A 96 -17.49 -3.29 9.25
CA ASP A 96 -17.93 -4.29 10.23
C ASP A 96 -17.98 -3.77 11.69
N ASN A 97 -17.62 -2.50 11.90
CA ASN A 97 -17.59 -1.88 13.24
C ASN A 97 -18.82 -1.02 13.57
N ASN A 98 -19.89 -1.12 12.79
CA ASN A 98 -21.18 -0.43 13.06
C ASN A 98 -22.23 -1.40 13.61
#